data_5fed92b8349d1ae7ff9959f137282cf3
#
_entry.id   5fed92b8349d1ae7ff9959f137282cf3
#
_cell.length_a   1.000
_cell.length_b   1.000
_cell.length_c   1.000
_cell.angle_alpha   90.00
_cell.angle_beta   90.00
_cell.angle_gamma   90.00
#
_symmetry.space_group_name_H-M   'P 1'
#
loop_
_entity.id
_entity.type
_entity.pdbx_description
1 polymer ?
#
loop_
_entity_poly.entity_id
_entity_poly.type
_entity_poly.pdbx_seq_one_letter_code
_entity_poly.pdbx_strand_id
1 'polypeptide(L)'
;MRYSIPYIVYIIGFGIIPFVYTFIYFGVHLTVAFKGLSLVPLGEVIYNTFFFSFFTALFSSIIGLILAIAIDAIKKGSRILSLLIMLPYTIPFTSSALIWAISFYGSYGWFTYLLHINFDPLYFPSTALYAVTLVSVWTSIPMSYLIIFSSLKSIPRYVRESAQIDGLSLSEYYFKIAVPMVGKAFWLSFLLQFILALGNFDLPFVLTSGGPGFSTTTLPLLVYYEIFQLGNFSGGSLVAAILSAFVTIPSILLLLLLKSKRSGLKSLSIKIPDKVFISLLVIVLAIFLFFLDFPVYWMFLVAFRSPLLDFRSPPLLLPNHLTGKYFIKSLFSSVPYMISSIIVAVTAAIITVLLSLPSAYEISRGKGRFLLPLSIYLYSLPSSSYIIPLFLFFSDVNLLNTWWALILSTPIFTATFAIWVFYNYFLGFPKAYDDAAEVFNIKRKLTRIIMPLSKNPIFSIFLLSFIFNWHLLFYPLVLTQTPYNFSFPPEGAQTITIFALLAIGNESVNWGLLASSALVAAFPVMIVTMISIDMMLRSEQGSGLKFI
;
A
#
# COMPACT_ATOMS: atom_id res chain seq x y z
N MET A 1 -24.26 -21.31 -1.42
CA MET A 1 -23.17 -20.59 -0.71
C MET A 1 -22.19 -21.52 0.02
N ARG A 2 -22.07 -22.78 -0.40
CA ARG A 2 -21.24 -23.78 0.29
C ARG A 2 -19.73 -23.42 0.29
N TYR A 3 -19.25 -22.86 -0.81
CA TYR A 3 -17.82 -22.48 -0.93
C TYR A 3 -17.47 -21.18 -0.24
N SER A 4 -18.46 -20.32 0.05
CA SER A 4 -18.26 -19.06 0.75
C SER A 4 -18.30 -19.18 2.29
N ILE A 5 -18.69 -20.35 2.84
CA ILE A 5 -18.80 -20.54 4.30
C ILE A 5 -17.47 -20.24 5.03
N PRO A 6 -16.29 -20.77 4.61
CA PRO A 6 -15.05 -20.49 5.32
C PRO A 6 -14.72 -19.00 5.37
N TYR A 7 -14.95 -18.30 4.26
CA TYR A 7 -14.75 -16.85 4.21
C TYR A 7 -15.73 -16.10 5.11
N ILE A 8 -17.02 -16.47 5.10
CA ILE A 8 -18.04 -15.84 5.94
C ILE A 8 -17.69 -16.00 7.43
N VAL A 9 -17.31 -17.20 7.85
CA VAL A 9 -16.89 -17.48 9.23
C VAL A 9 -15.68 -16.61 9.60
N TYR A 10 -14.72 -16.53 8.69
CA TYR A 10 -13.52 -15.74 8.91
C TYR A 10 -13.83 -14.24 9.04
N ILE A 11 -14.59 -13.63 8.10
CA ILE A 11 -14.90 -12.20 8.19
C ILE A 11 -15.81 -11.85 9.37
N ILE A 12 -16.64 -12.77 9.83
CA ILE A 12 -17.42 -12.56 11.06
C ILE A 12 -16.48 -12.53 12.25
N GLY A 13 -15.61 -13.55 12.42
CA GLY A 13 -14.73 -13.67 13.57
C GLY A 13 -13.64 -12.59 13.65
N PHE A 14 -12.95 -12.31 12.54
CA PHE A 14 -11.78 -11.41 12.52
C PHE A 14 -12.07 -10.02 11.91
N GLY A 15 -13.25 -9.81 11.35
CA GLY A 15 -13.66 -8.53 10.77
C GLY A 15 -14.84 -7.91 11.49
N ILE A 16 -16.04 -8.48 11.35
CA ILE A 16 -17.28 -7.87 11.83
C ILE A 16 -17.32 -7.79 13.36
N ILE A 17 -17.04 -8.89 14.06
CA ILE A 17 -17.07 -8.92 15.53
C ILE A 17 -16.06 -7.92 16.11
N PRO A 18 -14.76 -7.91 15.72
CA PRO A 18 -13.82 -6.92 16.20
C PRO A 18 -14.26 -5.48 15.90
N PHE A 19 -14.72 -5.22 14.69
CA PHE A 19 -15.20 -3.89 14.31
C PHE A 19 -16.36 -3.41 15.18
N VAL A 20 -17.40 -4.25 15.35
CA VAL A 20 -18.57 -3.93 16.20
C VAL A 20 -18.17 -3.77 17.66
N TYR A 21 -17.28 -4.62 18.15
CA TYR A 21 -16.79 -4.55 19.53
C TYR A 21 -16.11 -3.20 19.83
N THR A 22 -15.34 -2.66 18.90
CA THR A 22 -14.73 -1.32 19.04
C THR A 22 -15.79 -0.24 19.33
N PHE A 23 -16.94 -0.29 18.62
CA PHE A 23 -18.04 0.65 18.85
C PHE A 23 -18.77 0.41 20.17
N ILE A 24 -18.99 -0.85 20.56
CA ILE A 24 -19.62 -1.19 21.84
C ILE A 24 -18.71 -0.73 22.98
N TYR A 25 -17.40 -0.97 22.88
CA TYR A 25 -16.44 -0.69 23.95
C TYR A 25 -16.40 0.81 24.27
N PHE A 26 -16.28 1.71 23.28
CA PHE A 26 -16.30 3.14 23.56
C PHE A 26 -17.69 3.60 24.01
N GLY A 27 -18.77 3.05 23.47
CA GLY A 27 -20.14 3.41 23.84
C GLY A 27 -20.46 3.15 25.32
N VAL A 28 -19.98 2.03 25.86
CA VAL A 28 -20.12 1.69 27.29
C VAL A 28 -19.29 2.63 28.18
N HIS A 29 -18.12 3.10 27.69
CA HIS A 29 -17.18 3.92 28.46
C HIS A 29 -17.08 5.36 27.94
N LEU A 30 -18.17 5.92 27.41
CA LEU A 30 -18.17 7.19 26.67
C LEU A 30 -17.59 8.37 27.49
N THR A 31 -17.98 8.48 28.74
CA THR A 31 -17.49 9.56 29.64
C THR A 31 -15.99 9.47 29.91
N VAL A 32 -15.46 8.25 30.06
CA VAL A 32 -14.04 7.99 30.26
C VAL A 32 -13.26 8.30 28.97
N ALA A 33 -13.81 7.92 27.82
CA ALA A 33 -13.21 8.18 26.52
C ALA A 33 -13.01 9.68 26.27
N PHE A 34 -14.04 10.49 26.47
CA PHE A 34 -13.95 11.95 26.29
C PHE A 34 -13.02 12.62 27.32
N LYS A 35 -13.03 12.18 28.56
CA LYS A 35 -12.14 12.72 29.60
C LYS A 35 -10.67 12.43 29.27
N GLY A 36 -10.36 11.22 28.80
CA GLY A 36 -9.00 10.85 28.40
C GLY A 36 -8.47 11.69 27.23
N LEU A 37 -9.34 12.07 26.29
CA LEU A 37 -8.95 12.87 25.12
C LEU A 37 -8.98 14.39 25.36
N SER A 38 -9.27 14.86 26.57
CA SER A 38 -9.45 16.29 26.85
C SER A 38 -8.17 17.13 26.64
N LEU A 39 -7.00 16.53 26.73
CA LEU A 39 -5.71 17.19 26.51
C LEU A 39 -5.17 17.05 25.07
N VAL A 40 -5.85 16.28 24.22
CA VAL A 40 -5.45 16.07 22.83
C VAL A 40 -6.09 17.11 21.94
N PRO A 41 -5.35 17.82 21.08
CA PRO A 41 -5.92 18.74 20.11
C PRO A 41 -6.59 17.97 18.95
N LEU A 42 -7.74 17.35 19.23
CA LEU A 42 -8.43 16.43 18.30
C LEU A 42 -8.74 17.10 16.95
N GLY A 43 -9.05 18.41 16.96
CA GLY A 43 -9.27 19.18 15.73
C GLY A 43 -8.03 19.22 14.83
N GLU A 44 -6.84 19.39 15.40
CA GLU A 44 -5.57 19.37 14.68
C GLU A 44 -5.28 17.96 14.11
N VAL A 45 -5.50 16.93 14.91
CA VAL A 45 -5.30 15.53 14.48
C VAL A 45 -6.24 15.16 13.32
N ILE A 46 -7.50 15.60 13.38
CA ILE A 46 -8.47 15.42 12.28
C ILE A 46 -8.01 16.17 11.03
N TYR A 47 -7.58 17.43 11.18
CA TYR A 47 -7.04 18.22 10.07
C TYR A 47 -5.82 17.54 9.44
N ASN A 48 -4.85 17.13 10.26
CA ASN A 48 -3.64 16.44 9.79
C ASN A 48 -3.99 15.16 9.02
N THR A 49 -4.93 14.37 9.54
CA THR A 49 -5.38 13.13 8.88
C THR A 49 -6.01 13.42 7.52
N PHE A 50 -6.90 14.41 7.46
CA PHE A 50 -7.55 14.79 6.21
C PHE A 50 -6.55 15.38 5.22
N PHE A 51 -5.71 16.33 5.66
CA PHE A 51 -4.67 16.97 4.84
C PHE A 51 -3.73 15.93 4.22
N PHE A 52 -3.13 15.10 5.08
CA PHE A 52 -2.22 14.03 4.67
C PHE A 52 -2.86 13.12 3.62
N SER A 53 -4.07 12.64 3.89
CA SER A 53 -4.74 11.67 3.03
C SER A 53 -5.22 12.28 1.71
N PHE A 54 -5.80 13.47 1.76
CA PHE A 54 -6.33 14.15 0.58
C PHE A 54 -5.22 14.52 -0.40
N PHE A 55 -4.14 15.14 0.10
CA PHE A 55 -3.04 15.55 -0.77
C PHE A 55 -2.22 14.36 -1.26
N THR A 56 -2.08 13.30 -0.47
CA THR A 56 -1.50 12.03 -0.94
C THR A 56 -2.29 11.50 -2.14
N ALA A 57 -3.60 11.37 -2.01
CA ALA A 57 -4.46 10.86 -3.07
C ALA A 57 -4.47 11.75 -4.32
N LEU A 58 -4.57 13.06 -4.12
CA LEU A 58 -4.64 14.02 -5.21
C LEU A 58 -3.36 14.03 -6.05
N PHE A 59 -2.21 14.25 -5.41
CA PHE A 59 -0.95 14.36 -6.12
C PHE A 59 -0.50 13.02 -6.71
N SER A 60 -0.66 11.90 -5.99
CA SER A 60 -0.31 10.60 -6.56
C SER A 60 -1.16 10.24 -7.78
N SER A 61 -2.46 10.57 -7.78
CA SER A 61 -3.34 10.31 -8.93
C SER A 61 -3.05 11.22 -10.12
N ILE A 62 -2.76 12.51 -9.89
CA ILE A 62 -2.37 13.45 -10.95
C ILE A 62 -1.04 13.02 -11.57
N ILE A 63 -0.02 12.75 -10.75
CA ILE A 63 1.30 12.33 -11.22
C ILE A 63 1.18 10.97 -11.94
N GLY A 64 0.41 10.04 -11.38
CA GLY A 64 0.12 8.74 -11.98
C GLY A 64 -0.52 8.87 -13.38
N LEU A 65 -1.45 9.81 -13.56
CA LEU A 65 -2.06 10.10 -14.87
C LEU A 65 -1.02 10.66 -15.86
N ILE A 66 -0.21 11.61 -15.42
CA ILE A 66 0.84 12.22 -16.26
C ILE A 66 1.83 11.15 -16.72
N LEU A 67 2.31 10.31 -15.81
CA LEU A 67 3.23 9.22 -16.13
C LEU A 67 2.59 8.17 -17.04
N ALA A 68 1.31 7.84 -16.85
CA ALA A 68 0.58 6.91 -17.72
C ALA A 68 0.49 7.45 -19.15
N ILE A 69 0.18 8.74 -19.33
CA ILE A 69 0.16 9.40 -20.64
C ILE A 69 1.57 9.39 -21.26
N ALA A 70 2.60 9.73 -20.49
CA ALA A 70 3.99 9.78 -20.97
C ALA A 70 4.45 8.41 -21.49
N ILE A 71 4.23 7.35 -20.72
CA ILE A 71 4.60 5.98 -21.12
C ILE A 71 3.81 5.49 -22.33
N ASP A 72 2.51 5.81 -22.43
CA ASP A 72 1.69 5.43 -23.58
C ASP A 72 2.09 6.18 -24.86
N ALA A 73 2.45 7.46 -24.75
CA ALA A 73 2.87 8.30 -25.88
C ALA A 73 4.24 7.89 -26.42
N ILE A 74 5.23 7.63 -25.54
CA ILE A 74 6.62 7.36 -25.91
C ILE A 74 6.77 5.96 -26.55
N LYS A 75 5.99 4.96 -26.11
CA LYS A 75 6.00 3.55 -26.56
C LYS A 75 7.33 2.82 -26.43
N LYS A 76 8.46 3.44 -26.83
CA LYS A 76 9.80 2.83 -26.82
C LYS A 76 10.30 2.69 -25.37
N GLY A 77 10.70 1.47 -24.98
CA GLY A 77 11.20 1.20 -23.63
C GLY A 77 10.12 1.20 -22.52
N SER A 78 8.83 1.25 -22.87
CA SER A 78 7.71 1.38 -21.92
C SER A 78 7.76 0.36 -20.77
N ARG A 79 8.23 -0.87 -21.01
CA ARG A 79 8.34 -1.91 -19.98
C ARG A 79 9.38 -1.55 -18.90
N ILE A 80 10.59 -1.14 -19.33
CA ILE A 80 11.66 -0.77 -18.38
C ILE A 80 11.26 0.48 -17.60
N LEU A 81 10.72 1.49 -18.28
CA LEU A 81 10.26 2.72 -17.66
C LEU A 81 9.12 2.46 -16.67
N SER A 82 8.19 1.55 -16.98
CA SER A 82 7.14 1.13 -16.04
C SER A 82 7.72 0.42 -14.81
N LEU A 83 8.74 -0.42 -14.97
CA LEU A 83 9.41 -1.07 -13.84
C LEU A 83 10.09 -0.04 -12.93
N LEU A 84 10.74 0.98 -13.50
CA LEU A 84 11.33 2.08 -12.73
C LEU A 84 10.26 2.85 -11.97
N ILE A 85 9.15 3.24 -12.62
CA ILE A 85 8.03 3.91 -11.93
C ILE A 85 7.50 3.06 -10.76
N MET A 86 7.52 1.73 -10.88
CA MET A 86 7.02 0.83 -9.84
C MET A 86 8.01 0.57 -8.72
N LEU A 87 9.27 1.01 -8.85
CA LEU A 87 10.33 0.72 -7.86
C LEU A 87 9.98 1.18 -6.43
N PRO A 88 9.44 2.38 -6.16
CA PRO A 88 9.05 2.79 -4.82
C PRO A 88 8.02 1.88 -4.15
N TYR A 89 7.11 1.29 -4.92
CA TYR A 89 6.09 0.36 -4.40
C TYR A 89 6.69 -0.94 -3.87
N THR A 90 7.91 -1.27 -4.30
CA THR A 90 8.60 -2.48 -3.85
C THR A 90 9.18 -2.36 -2.43
N ILE A 91 9.20 -1.15 -1.88
CA ILE A 91 9.89 -0.84 -0.61
C ILE A 91 8.84 -0.72 0.51
N PRO A 92 9.01 -1.42 1.65
CA PRO A 92 8.14 -1.27 2.80
C PRO A 92 8.04 0.18 3.27
N PHE A 93 6.88 0.60 3.77
CA PHE A 93 6.68 1.97 4.27
C PHE A 93 7.69 2.36 5.34
N THR A 94 8.06 1.43 6.23
CA THR A 94 9.12 1.65 7.23
C THR A 94 10.45 1.98 6.57
N SER A 95 10.89 1.17 5.60
CA SER A 95 12.13 1.43 4.86
C SER A 95 12.06 2.73 4.06
N SER A 96 10.91 3.03 3.46
CA SER A 96 10.66 4.28 2.74
C SER A 96 10.80 5.50 3.66
N ALA A 97 10.22 5.43 4.86
CA ALA A 97 10.36 6.48 5.88
C ALA A 97 11.82 6.69 6.28
N LEU A 98 12.56 5.60 6.54
CA LEU A 98 13.98 5.68 6.91
C LEU A 98 14.85 6.32 5.81
N ILE A 99 14.61 5.94 4.55
CA ILE A 99 15.33 6.53 3.40
C ILE A 99 15.07 8.03 3.30
N TRP A 100 13.81 8.44 3.45
CA TRP A 100 13.45 9.85 3.37
C TRP A 100 13.89 10.65 4.59
N ALA A 101 13.92 10.05 5.80
CA ALA A 101 14.49 10.69 6.98
C ALA A 101 15.96 11.08 6.75
N ILE A 102 16.79 10.17 6.19
CA ILE A 102 18.17 10.46 5.82
C ILE A 102 18.24 11.52 4.69
N SER A 103 17.27 11.51 3.77
CA SER A 103 17.24 12.45 2.64
C SER A 103 16.89 13.87 3.05
N PHE A 104 16.13 14.04 4.14
CA PHE A 104 15.71 15.34 4.69
C PHE A 104 16.71 15.95 5.70
N TYR A 105 17.73 15.22 6.11
CA TYR A 105 18.57 15.61 7.24
C TYR A 105 19.45 16.83 6.94
N GLY A 106 18.89 18.02 7.07
CA GLY A 106 19.58 19.30 6.95
C GLY A 106 20.49 19.39 5.71
N SER A 107 21.71 19.90 5.91
CA SER A 107 22.71 20.07 4.83
C SER A 107 23.35 18.77 4.37
N TYR A 108 23.08 17.64 5.02
CA TYR A 108 23.70 16.34 4.73
C TYR A 108 22.81 15.43 3.87
N GLY A 109 21.49 15.69 3.85
CA GLY A 109 20.54 14.98 2.98
C GLY A 109 20.63 15.46 1.54
N TRP A 110 20.48 14.56 0.59
CA TRP A 110 20.52 14.92 -0.83
C TRP A 110 19.36 15.85 -1.23
N PHE A 111 18.16 15.60 -0.68
CA PHE A 111 16.96 16.36 -1.04
C PHE A 111 17.00 17.80 -0.55
N THR A 112 17.35 17.98 0.72
CA THR A 112 17.50 19.30 1.32
C THR A 112 18.67 20.07 0.70
N TYR A 113 19.77 19.38 0.40
CA TYR A 113 20.91 19.97 -0.29
C TYR A 113 20.54 20.49 -1.68
N LEU A 114 19.86 19.68 -2.52
CA LEU A 114 19.46 20.11 -3.86
C LEU A 114 18.48 21.29 -3.86
N LEU A 115 17.62 21.37 -2.85
CA LEU A 115 16.66 22.47 -2.69
C LEU A 115 17.20 23.67 -1.89
N HIS A 116 18.50 23.66 -1.51
CA HIS A 116 19.13 24.67 -0.66
C HIS A 116 18.41 24.92 0.67
N ILE A 117 17.84 23.85 1.26
CA ILE A 117 17.16 23.87 2.57
C ILE A 117 18.19 23.51 3.63
N ASN A 118 18.51 24.45 4.53
CA ASN A 118 19.56 24.29 5.55
C ASN A 118 19.04 23.72 6.89
N PHE A 119 17.80 23.24 6.94
CA PHE A 119 17.19 22.64 8.11
C PHE A 119 16.52 21.31 7.76
N ASP A 120 16.25 20.48 8.75
CA ASP A 120 15.48 19.26 8.56
C ASP A 120 13.97 19.57 8.62
N PRO A 121 13.22 19.36 7.52
CA PRO A 121 11.79 19.64 7.47
C PRO A 121 10.95 18.85 8.47
N LEU A 122 11.46 17.72 8.99
CA LEU A 122 10.73 16.87 9.95
C LEU A 122 10.71 17.44 11.37
N TYR A 123 11.66 18.32 11.70
CA TYR A 123 11.80 18.90 13.05
C TYR A 123 11.01 20.19 13.29
N PHE A 124 10.36 20.74 12.26
CA PHE A 124 9.60 21.99 12.39
C PHE A 124 8.09 21.75 12.19
N PRO A 125 7.23 22.21 13.12
CA PRO A 125 5.77 22.02 13.03
C PRO A 125 5.18 22.53 11.72
N SER A 126 5.73 23.62 11.17
CA SER A 126 5.28 24.24 9.93
C SER A 126 5.59 23.44 8.67
N THR A 127 6.54 22.51 8.70
CA THR A 127 7.01 21.78 7.51
C THR A 127 6.84 20.26 7.62
N ALA A 128 6.77 19.73 8.84
CA ALA A 128 6.77 18.29 9.07
C ALA A 128 5.61 17.55 8.35
N LEU A 129 4.38 18.11 8.43
CA LEU A 129 3.23 17.49 7.77
C LEU A 129 3.37 17.45 6.25
N TYR A 130 3.96 18.49 5.65
CA TYR A 130 4.22 18.52 4.20
C TYR A 130 5.29 17.49 3.81
N ALA A 131 6.36 17.36 4.61
CA ALA A 131 7.40 16.37 4.37
C ALA A 131 6.88 14.94 4.46
N VAL A 132 6.09 14.62 5.51
CA VAL A 132 5.46 13.30 5.66
C VAL A 132 4.48 13.03 4.51
N THR A 133 3.70 14.04 4.08
CA THR A 133 2.78 13.93 2.94
C THR A 133 3.53 13.68 1.63
N LEU A 134 4.67 14.34 1.40
CA LEU A 134 5.50 14.14 0.21
C LEU A 134 6.00 12.69 0.12
N VAL A 135 6.44 12.10 1.23
CA VAL A 135 6.85 10.69 1.27
C VAL A 135 5.66 9.77 0.96
N SER A 136 4.48 10.08 1.49
CA SER A 136 3.25 9.33 1.20
C SER A 136 2.85 9.43 -0.27
N VAL A 137 2.97 10.60 -0.90
CA VAL A 137 2.78 10.77 -2.35
C VAL A 137 3.76 9.90 -3.12
N TRP A 138 5.04 9.94 -2.77
CA TRP A 138 6.10 9.17 -3.41
C TRP A 138 5.80 7.66 -3.40
N THR A 139 5.38 7.10 -2.26
CA THR A 139 5.02 5.66 -2.15
C THR A 139 3.73 5.32 -2.90
N SER A 140 2.83 6.28 -3.11
CA SER A 140 1.49 6.09 -3.69
C SER A 140 1.43 6.26 -5.22
N ILE A 141 2.40 6.99 -5.82
CA ILE A 141 2.47 7.23 -7.28
C ILE A 141 2.43 5.93 -8.09
N PRO A 142 3.21 4.87 -7.75
CA PRO A 142 3.25 3.66 -8.56
C PRO A 142 1.89 2.98 -8.72
N MET A 143 1.13 2.86 -7.64
CA MET A 143 -0.20 2.21 -7.68
C MET A 143 -1.20 3.06 -8.48
N SER A 144 -1.15 4.38 -8.33
CA SER A 144 -1.97 5.32 -9.11
C SER A 144 -1.64 5.21 -10.61
N TYR A 145 -0.36 5.18 -10.95
CA TYR A 145 0.13 4.95 -12.31
C TYR A 145 -0.42 3.62 -12.88
N LEU A 146 -0.30 2.52 -12.13
CA LEU A 146 -0.71 1.20 -12.60
C LEU A 146 -2.21 1.15 -12.92
N ILE A 147 -3.06 1.68 -12.05
CA ILE A 147 -4.53 1.71 -12.24
C ILE A 147 -4.89 2.51 -13.49
N ILE A 148 -4.32 3.70 -13.66
CA ILE A 148 -4.65 4.60 -14.76
C ILE A 148 -4.05 4.07 -16.08
N PHE A 149 -2.82 3.57 -16.05
CA PHE A 149 -2.14 3.03 -17.23
C PHE A 149 -2.84 1.80 -17.79
N SER A 150 -3.27 0.86 -16.92
CA SER A 150 -4.06 -0.31 -17.34
C SER A 150 -5.37 0.11 -18.02
N SER A 151 -6.06 1.13 -17.49
CA SER A 151 -7.25 1.69 -18.12
C SER A 151 -6.95 2.35 -19.48
N LEU A 152 -5.84 3.08 -19.57
CA LEU A 152 -5.41 3.72 -20.82
C LEU A 152 -5.12 2.67 -21.89
N LYS A 153 -4.46 1.57 -21.53
CA LYS A 153 -4.19 0.43 -22.42
C LYS A 153 -5.44 -0.33 -22.87
N SER A 154 -6.52 -0.24 -22.12
CA SER A 154 -7.80 -0.87 -22.49
C SER A 154 -8.56 -0.11 -23.58
N ILE A 155 -8.16 1.12 -23.94
CA ILE A 155 -8.76 1.90 -25.02
C ILE A 155 -8.47 1.18 -26.36
N PRO A 156 -9.52 0.86 -27.15
CA PRO A 156 -9.34 0.15 -28.42
C PRO A 156 -8.49 0.96 -29.41
N ARG A 157 -7.62 0.28 -30.16
CA ARG A 157 -6.70 0.92 -31.13
C ARG A 157 -7.43 1.77 -32.17
N TYR A 158 -8.59 1.31 -32.63
CA TYR A 158 -9.38 2.06 -33.63
C TYR A 158 -9.78 3.46 -33.16
N VAL A 159 -9.93 3.70 -31.84
CA VAL A 159 -10.23 5.05 -31.32
C VAL A 159 -9.08 6.01 -31.58
N ARG A 160 -7.83 5.56 -31.41
CA ARG A 160 -6.64 6.36 -31.72
C ARG A 160 -6.46 6.56 -33.23
N GLU A 161 -6.73 5.52 -34.02
CA GLU A 161 -6.64 5.57 -35.49
C GLU A 161 -7.69 6.52 -36.05
N SER A 162 -8.93 6.48 -35.56
CA SER A 162 -9.97 7.46 -35.97
C SER A 162 -9.58 8.89 -35.64
N ALA A 163 -9.04 9.14 -34.44
CA ALA A 163 -8.57 10.47 -34.06
C ALA A 163 -7.46 10.99 -34.97
N GLN A 164 -6.59 10.13 -35.48
CA GLN A 164 -5.56 10.48 -36.47
C GLN A 164 -6.16 10.81 -37.85
N ILE A 165 -7.18 10.04 -38.27
CA ILE A 165 -7.91 10.31 -39.51
C ILE A 165 -8.62 11.67 -39.44
N ASP A 166 -9.19 12.00 -38.27
CA ASP A 166 -9.83 13.31 -38.02
C ASP A 166 -8.82 14.47 -37.87
N GLY A 167 -7.52 14.22 -38.05
CA GLY A 167 -6.46 15.23 -38.01
C GLY A 167 -6.15 15.78 -36.62
N LEU A 168 -6.53 15.08 -35.55
CA LEU A 168 -6.20 15.48 -34.16
C LEU A 168 -4.70 15.30 -33.88
N SER A 169 -4.09 16.33 -33.28
CA SER A 169 -2.74 16.23 -32.73
C SER A 169 -2.69 15.22 -31.57
N LEU A 170 -1.50 14.77 -31.22
CA LEU A 170 -1.33 13.81 -30.08
C LEU A 170 -1.85 14.38 -28.77
N SER A 171 -1.62 15.68 -28.51
CA SER A 171 -2.16 16.36 -27.33
C SER A 171 -3.69 16.40 -27.32
N GLU A 172 -4.31 16.72 -28.49
CA GLU A 172 -5.76 16.71 -28.62
C GLU A 172 -6.34 15.31 -28.40
N TYR A 173 -5.70 14.25 -28.91
CA TYR A 173 -6.11 12.87 -28.64
C TYR A 173 -6.14 12.58 -27.14
N TYR A 174 -5.06 12.92 -26.42
CA TYR A 174 -5.04 12.65 -24.96
C TYR A 174 -6.07 13.50 -24.22
N PHE A 175 -6.12 14.81 -24.41
CA PHE A 175 -6.97 15.68 -23.59
C PHE A 175 -8.46 15.67 -24.00
N LYS A 176 -8.79 15.47 -25.28
CA LYS A 176 -10.19 15.40 -25.74
C LYS A 176 -10.80 14.01 -25.60
N ILE A 177 -10.01 12.93 -25.78
CA ILE A 177 -10.54 11.58 -25.92
C ILE A 177 -10.04 10.66 -24.79
N ALA A 178 -8.73 10.44 -24.68
CA ALA A 178 -8.17 9.42 -23.80
C ALA A 178 -8.41 9.74 -22.31
N VAL A 179 -8.10 10.96 -21.85
CA VAL A 179 -8.29 11.38 -20.45
C VAL A 179 -9.75 11.31 -20.01
N PRO A 180 -10.75 11.81 -20.76
CA PRO A 180 -12.15 11.57 -20.45
C PRO A 180 -12.52 10.09 -20.36
N MET A 181 -12.01 9.24 -21.25
CA MET A 181 -12.29 7.80 -21.23
C MET A 181 -11.74 7.10 -19.99
N VAL A 182 -10.56 7.49 -19.50
CA VAL A 182 -9.94 6.92 -18.29
C VAL A 182 -10.34 7.65 -17.00
N GLY A 183 -11.25 8.62 -17.07
CA GLY A 183 -11.65 9.43 -15.92
C GLY A 183 -12.21 8.60 -14.75
N LYS A 184 -12.87 7.48 -15.04
CA LYS A 184 -13.32 6.54 -13.99
C LYS A 184 -12.13 5.92 -13.26
N ALA A 185 -11.08 5.53 -13.96
CA ALA A 185 -9.87 4.97 -13.36
C ALA A 185 -9.10 6.01 -12.53
N PHE A 186 -9.09 7.28 -12.97
CA PHE A 186 -8.53 8.38 -12.20
C PHE A 186 -9.23 8.54 -10.84
N TRP A 187 -10.57 8.61 -10.82
CA TRP A 187 -11.33 8.73 -9.59
C TRP A 187 -11.27 7.46 -8.72
N LEU A 188 -11.17 6.29 -9.34
CA LEU A 188 -10.91 5.03 -8.63
C LEU A 188 -9.55 5.08 -7.92
N SER A 189 -8.50 5.49 -8.63
CA SER A 189 -7.17 5.69 -8.06
C SER A 189 -7.20 6.68 -6.89
N PHE A 190 -7.81 7.85 -7.07
CA PHE A 190 -7.94 8.87 -6.04
C PHE A 190 -8.63 8.33 -4.78
N LEU A 191 -9.81 7.69 -4.93
CA LEU A 191 -10.57 7.18 -3.78
C LEU A 191 -9.83 6.04 -3.07
N LEU A 192 -9.19 5.14 -3.81
CA LEU A 192 -8.38 4.08 -3.21
C LEU A 192 -7.19 4.64 -2.43
N GLN A 193 -6.44 5.57 -3.01
CA GLN A 193 -5.31 6.19 -2.32
C GLN A 193 -5.76 7.02 -1.12
N PHE A 194 -6.91 7.71 -1.22
CA PHE A 194 -7.47 8.45 -0.10
C PHE A 194 -7.84 7.55 1.08
N ILE A 195 -8.51 6.42 0.80
CA ILE A 195 -8.86 5.42 1.81
C ILE A 195 -7.60 4.82 2.45
N LEU A 196 -6.62 4.42 1.64
CA LEU A 196 -5.38 3.83 2.14
C LEU A 196 -4.57 4.81 2.98
N ALA A 197 -4.51 6.07 2.57
CA ALA A 197 -3.81 7.11 3.31
C ALA A 197 -4.52 7.48 4.62
N LEU A 198 -5.87 7.48 4.67
CA LEU A 198 -6.62 7.66 5.93
C LEU A 198 -6.26 6.62 6.98
N GLY A 199 -5.94 5.39 6.57
CA GLY A 199 -5.53 4.31 7.46
C GLY A 199 -4.01 4.20 7.67
N ASN A 200 -3.19 5.07 7.06
CA ASN A 200 -1.74 4.95 7.15
C ASN A 200 -1.23 5.39 8.51
N PHE A 201 -0.70 4.43 9.25
CA PHE A 201 -0.01 4.59 10.52
C PHE A 201 1.50 4.75 10.32
N ASP A 202 2.06 3.96 9.40
CA ASP A 202 3.49 3.67 9.33
C ASP A 202 4.34 4.93 9.05
N LEU A 203 3.96 5.74 8.06
CA LEU A 203 4.75 6.90 7.67
C LEU A 203 4.78 8.01 8.73
N PRO A 204 3.64 8.48 9.29
CA PRO A 204 3.65 9.45 10.38
C PRO A 204 4.39 8.94 11.62
N PHE A 205 4.25 7.64 11.95
CA PHE A 205 4.94 7.05 13.09
C PHE A 205 6.46 7.00 12.91
N VAL A 206 6.94 6.44 11.80
CA VAL A 206 8.37 6.19 11.58
C VAL A 206 9.14 7.48 11.32
N LEU A 207 8.55 8.46 10.59
CA LEU A 207 9.23 9.71 10.25
C LEU A 207 9.33 10.69 11.43
N THR A 208 8.28 10.82 12.22
CA THR A 208 8.15 11.92 13.17
C THR A 208 7.55 11.51 14.52
N SER A 209 7.09 10.28 14.66
CA SER A 209 6.30 9.83 15.81
C SER A 209 5.16 10.82 16.14
N GLY A 210 4.52 11.41 15.13
CA GLY A 210 3.44 12.39 15.26
C GLY A 210 3.87 13.83 15.58
N GLY A 211 5.19 14.06 15.81
CA GLY A 211 5.73 15.37 16.19
C GLY A 211 6.19 16.25 15.01
N PRO A 212 6.74 17.42 15.35
CA PRO A 212 6.87 18.06 16.66
C PRO A 212 5.51 18.44 17.28
N GLY A 213 5.34 18.19 18.57
CA GLY A 213 4.05 18.33 19.23
C GLY A 213 3.02 17.35 18.64
N PHE A 214 1.92 17.86 18.07
CA PHE A 214 0.91 17.07 17.37
C PHE A 214 0.88 17.32 15.85
N SER A 215 1.85 18.06 15.30
CA SER A 215 1.82 18.58 13.92
C SER A 215 1.72 17.53 12.81
N THR A 216 2.08 16.28 13.09
CA THR A 216 1.95 15.15 12.15
C THR A 216 1.17 13.98 12.75
N THR A 217 0.58 14.16 13.94
CA THR A 217 -0.26 13.13 14.54
C THR A 217 -1.53 12.95 13.70
N THR A 218 -1.74 11.73 13.23
CA THR A 218 -2.94 11.31 12.50
C THR A 218 -3.85 10.46 13.39
N LEU A 219 -5.12 10.29 13.01
CA LEU A 219 -6.05 9.46 13.78
C LEU A 219 -5.55 8.01 13.99
N PRO A 220 -5.00 7.30 12.98
CA PRO A 220 -4.41 5.97 13.22
C PRO A 220 -3.29 5.99 14.26
N LEU A 221 -2.45 7.01 14.23
CA LEU A 221 -1.34 7.17 15.18
C LEU A 221 -1.86 7.51 16.58
N LEU A 222 -2.87 8.34 16.69
CA LEU A 222 -3.52 8.66 17.97
C LEU A 222 -4.18 7.41 18.60
N VAL A 223 -4.80 6.53 17.81
CA VAL A 223 -5.31 5.23 18.31
C VAL A 223 -4.19 4.44 18.99
N TYR A 224 -3.02 4.37 18.37
CA TYR A 224 -1.87 3.66 18.93
C TYR A 224 -1.39 4.28 20.25
N TYR A 225 -1.27 5.60 20.31
CA TYR A 225 -0.81 6.29 21.53
C TYR A 225 -1.78 6.14 22.69
N GLU A 226 -3.07 6.34 22.44
CA GLU A 226 -4.10 6.18 23.47
C GLU A 226 -4.10 4.78 24.08
N ILE A 227 -3.99 3.74 23.27
CA ILE A 227 -4.10 2.36 23.72
C ILE A 227 -2.79 1.85 24.31
N PHE A 228 -1.70 1.93 23.53
CA PHE A 228 -0.48 1.20 23.85
C PHE A 228 0.56 2.02 24.62
N GLN A 229 0.45 3.34 24.62
CA GLN A 229 1.33 4.18 25.43
C GLN A 229 0.63 4.73 26.68
N LEU A 230 -0.64 5.10 26.57
CA LEU A 230 -1.39 5.68 27.69
C LEU A 230 -2.32 4.69 28.40
N GLY A 231 -2.52 3.48 27.86
CA GLY A 231 -3.45 2.48 28.41
C GLY A 231 -4.93 2.88 28.34
N ASN A 232 -5.26 3.93 27.57
CA ASN A 232 -6.61 4.45 27.45
C ASN A 232 -7.36 3.75 26.31
N PHE A 233 -7.81 2.51 26.54
CA PHE A 233 -8.56 1.73 25.55
C PHE A 233 -9.88 2.41 25.12
N SER A 234 -10.54 3.11 26.02
CA SER A 234 -11.79 3.81 25.73
C SER A 234 -11.57 5.00 24.78
N GLY A 235 -10.54 5.82 25.05
CA GLY A 235 -10.13 6.92 24.18
C GLY A 235 -9.71 6.43 22.81
N GLY A 236 -8.85 5.41 22.76
CA GLY A 236 -8.41 4.79 21.50
C GLY A 236 -9.57 4.20 20.69
N SER A 237 -10.57 3.56 21.35
CA SER A 237 -11.78 3.06 20.68
C SER A 237 -12.63 4.18 20.08
N LEU A 238 -12.77 5.31 20.79
CA LEU A 238 -13.48 6.48 20.28
C LEU A 238 -12.78 7.05 19.04
N VAL A 239 -11.45 7.22 19.09
CA VAL A 239 -10.66 7.70 17.94
C VAL A 239 -10.78 6.73 16.75
N ALA A 240 -10.72 5.42 16.98
CA ALA A 240 -10.91 4.40 15.95
C ALA A 240 -12.32 4.45 15.33
N ALA A 241 -13.36 4.74 16.13
CA ALA A 241 -14.72 4.93 15.64
C ALA A 241 -14.85 6.20 14.79
N ILE A 242 -14.25 7.32 15.21
CA ILE A 242 -14.18 8.56 14.42
C ILE A 242 -13.50 8.29 13.08
N LEU A 243 -12.34 7.64 13.08
CA LEU A 243 -11.61 7.30 11.86
C LEU A 243 -12.45 6.40 10.93
N SER A 244 -13.14 5.41 11.49
CA SER A 244 -14.02 4.52 10.72
C SER A 244 -15.18 5.27 10.06
N ALA A 245 -15.74 6.27 10.75
CA ALA A 245 -16.77 7.16 10.19
C ALA A 245 -16.21 8.00 9.03
N PHE A 246 -15.00 8.56 9.18
CA PHE A 246 -14.31 9.28 8.10
C PHE A 246 -14.07 8.41 6.86
N VAL A 247 -13.66 7.16 7.04
CA VAL A 247 -13.38 6.22 5.95
C VAL A 247 -14.67 5.72 5.27
N THR A 248 -15.79 5.69 5.99
CA THR A 248 -17.06 5.21 5.43
C THR A 248 -17.54 6.06 4.26
N ILE A 249 -17.34 7.38 4.29
CA ILE A 249 -17.77 8.29 3.21
C ILE A 249 -17.05 7.97 1.88
N PRO A 250 -15.71 7.98 1.80
CA PRO A 250 -15.01 7.65 0.55
C PRO A 250 -15.23 6.18 0.13
N SER A 251 -15.49 5.27 1.07
CA SER A 251 -15.82 3.87 0.75
C SER A 251 -17.17 3.75 0.04
N ILE A 252 -18.19 4.48 0.49
CA ILE A 252 -19.48 4.56 -0.19
C ILE A 252 -19.32 5.20 -1.57
N LEU A 253 -18.55 6.29 -1.68
CA LEU A 253 -18.26 6.93 -2.97
C LEU A 253 -17.55 5.97 -3.93
N LEU A 254 -16.61 5.16 -3.43
CA LEU A 254 -15.94 4.11 -4.21
C LEU A 254 -16.95 3.08 -4.74
N LEU A 255 -17.85 2.59 -3.89
CA LEU A 255 -18.89 1.64 -4.31
C LEU A 255 -19.84 2.23 -5.35
N LEU A 256 -20.21 3.50 -5.21
CA LEU A 256 -21.04 4.22 -6.17
C LEU A 256 -20.29 4.43 -7.50
N LEU A 257 -19.01 4.79 -7.45
CA LEU A 257 -18.17 4.94 -8.63
C LEU A 257 -18.04 3.62 -9.41
N LEU A 258 -17.86 2.49 -8.72
CA LEU A 258 -17.77 1.18 -9.37
C LEU A 258 -19.05 0.84 -10.15
N LYS A 259 -20.22 1.26 -9.68
CA LYS A 259 -21.51 1.08 -10.35
C LYS A 259 -21.77 2.10 -11.48
N SER A 260 -21.10 3.25 -11.46
CA SER A 260 -21.30 4.33 -12.44
C SER A 260 -20.76 3.97 -13.82
N LYS A 261 -21.47 4.41 -14.86
CA LYS A 261 -21.02 4.34 -16.26
C LYS A 261 -20.33 5.63 -16.73
N ARG A 262 -20.40 6.72 -15.94
CA ARG A 262 -19.83 8.02 -16.30
C ARG A 262 -18.34 8.10 -15.93
N SER A 263 -17.53 8.75 -16.79
CA SER A 263 -16.09 8.93 -16.55
C SER A 263 -15.77 10.01 -15.52
N GLY A 264 -16.58 11.06 -15.44
CA GLY A 264 -16.40 12.17 -14.51
C GLY A 264 -15.34 13.22 -14.90
N LEU A 265 -14.49 12.98 -15.88
CA LEU A 265 -13.54 13.97 -16.40
C LEU A 265 -14.08 14.61 -17.67
N LYS A 266 -13.88 15.95 -17.78
CA LYS A 266 -14.29 16.72 -18.95
C LYS A 266 -13.20 16.67 -20.01
N SER A 267 -13.61 16.76 -21.28
CA SER A 267 -12.71 16.94 -22.42
C SER A 267 -12.14 18.36 -22.43
N LEU A 268 -10.85 18.50 -22.69
CA LEU A 268 -10.16 19.76 -22.86
C LEU A 268 -9.58 19.82 -24.27
N SER A 269 -9.72 20.94 -24.93
CA SER A 269 -9.12 21.15 -26.28
C SER A 269 -7.79 21.88 -26.12
N ILE A 270 -6.70 21.11 -26.03
CA ILE A 270 -5.34 21.64 -25.93
C ILE A 270 -4.57 21.16 -27.17
N LYS A 271 -4.19 22.08 -28.06
CA LYS A 271 -3.45 21.78 -29.28
C LYS A 271 -1.98 22.20 -29.10
N ILE A 272 -1.11 21.21 -29.02
CA ILE A 272 0.35 21.37 -28.96
C ILE A 272 0.95 20.57 -30.10
N PRO A 273 1.96 21.10 -30.83
CA PRO A 273 2.66 20.33 -31.85
C PRO A 273 3.23 19.03 -31.25
N ASP A 274 3.08 17.90 -31.96
CA ASP A 274 3.40 16.58 -31.46
C ASP A 274 4.84 16.46 -30.97
N LYS A 275 5.81 17.07 -31.69
CA LYS A 275 7.23 17.07 -31.25
C LYS A 275 7.42 17.78 -29.92
N VAL A 276 6.77 18.94 -29.73
CA VAL A 276 6.84 19.70 -28.46
C VAL A 276 6.18 18.93 -27.33
N PHE A 277 5.00 18.37 -27.60
CA PHE A 277 4.27 17.58 -26.60
C PHE A 277 5.07 16.37 -26.12
N ILE A 278 5.65 15.60 -27.05
CA ILE A 278 6.51 14.44 -26.72
C ILE A 278 7.75 14.91 -25.94
N SER A 279 8.40 16.01 -26.35
CA SER A 279 9.57 16.53 -25.63
C SER A 279 9.23 16.93 -24.19
N LEU A 280 8.10 17.59 -23.98
CA LEU A 280 7.61 17.93 -22.64
C LEU A 280 7.35 16.66 -21.79
N LEU A 281 6.71 15.65 -22.38
CA LEU A 281 6.47 14.39 -21.68
C LEU A 281 7.76 13.66 -21.32
N VAL A 282 8.79 13.69 -22.17
CA VAL A 282 10.11 13.11 -21.88
C VAL A 282 10.80 13.84 -20.73
N ILE A 283 10.77 15.17 -20.72
CA ILE A 283 11.34 15.98 -19.63
C ILE A 283 10.62 15.69 -18.31
N VAL A 284 9.30 15.72 -18.32
CA VAL A 284 8.48 15.42 -17.13
C VAL A 284 8.74 14.00 -16.63
N LEU A 285 8.79 13.03 -17.54
CA LEU A 285 9.11 11.65 -17.19
C LEU A 285 10.51 11.54 -16.56
N ALA A 286 11.53 12.19 -17.11
CA ALA A 286 12.88 12.18 -16.56
C ALA A 286 12.95 12.78 -15.14
N ILE A 287 12.24 13.89 -14.90
CA ILE A 287 12.16 14.52 -13.57
C ILE A 287 11.49 13.58 -12.57
N PHE A 288 10.36 12.97 -12.94
CA PHE A 288 9.67 12.06 -12.02
C PHE A 288 10.42 10.74 -11.81
N LEU A 289 11.10 10.19 -12.82
CA LEU A 289 11.96 9.02 -12.62
C LEU A 289 13.11 9.35 -11.68
N PHE A 290 13.75 10.52 -11.83
CA PHE A 290 14.76 10.96 -10.87
C PHE A 290 14.17 11.04 -9.45
N PHE A 291 13.02 11.68 -9.27
CA PHE A 291 12.36 11.80 -7.97
C PHE A 291 11.96 10.44 -7.36
N LEU A 292 11.54 9.48 -8.20
CA LEU A 292 11.12 8.16 -7.75
C LEU A 292 12.31 7.24 -7.43
N ASP A 293 13.35 7.25 -8.25
CA ASP A 293 14.42 6.26 -8.17
C ASP A 293 15.63 6.75 -7.37
N PHE A 294 15.87 8.05 -7.31
CA PHE A 294 17.03 8.60 -6.61
C PHE A 294 17.02 8.32 -5.09
N PRO A 295 15.90 8.38 -4.35
CA PRO A 295 15.87 7.95 -2.95
C PRO A 295 16.33 6.51 -2.76
N VAL A 296 15.94 5.62 -3.68
CA VAL A 296 16.35 4.21 -3.65
C VAL A 296 17.86 4.07 -3.91
N TYR A 297 18.36 4.75 -4.93
CA TYR A 297 19.80 4.83 -5.19
C TYR A 297 20.56 5.38 -3.96
N TRP A 298 20.04 6.43 -3.33
CA TRP A 298 20.60 7.02 -2.11
C TRP A 298 20.67 6.04 -0.95
N MET A 299 19.65 5.22 -0.76
CA MET A 299 19.64 4.13 0.23
C MET A 299 20.80 3.16 0.00
N PHE A 300 20.99 2.69 -1.25
CA PHE A 300 22.11 1.84 -1.60
C PHE A 300 23.46 2.52 -1.33
N LEU A 301 23.59 3.76 -1.75
CA LEU A 301 24.82 4.52 -1.57
C LEU A 301 25.19 4.66 -0.08
N VAL A 302 24.23 5.03 0.76
CA VAL A 302 24.46 5.19 2.21
C VAL A 302 24.71 3.86 2.91
N ALA A 303 24.01 2.79 2.52
CA ALA A 303 24.18 1.45 3.09
C ALA A 303 25.61 0.88 2.91
N PHE A 304 26.26 1.24 1.80
CA PHE A 304 27.60 0.77 1.48
C PHE A 304 28.69 1.84 1.63
N ARG A 305 28.36 3.04 2.07
CA ARG A 305 29.31 4.13 2.28
C ARG A 305 30.06 3.97 3.60
N SER A 306 31.29 4.50 3.65
CA SER A 306 32.04 4.58 4.91
C SER A 306 31.39 5.59 5.87
N PRO A 307 31.27 5.27 7.20
CA PRO A 307 30.67 6.16 8.20
C PRO A 307 31.29 7.54 8.29
N LEU A 308 32.58 7.65 8.02
CA LEU A 308 33.29 8.93 8.03
C LEU A 308 32.75 9.94 7.01
N LEU A 309 31.94 9.46 6.05
CA LEU A 309 31.35 10.27 4.99
C LEU A 309 29.87 10.58 5.22
N ASP A 310 29.26 10.07 6.30
CA ASP A 310 27.83 10.21 6.53
C ASP A 310 27.40 11.66 6.77
N PHE A 311 28.24 12.43 7.47
CA PHE A 311 27.98 13.83 7.80
C PHE A 311 28.82 14.79 6.97
N ARG A 312 29.12 14.46 5.73
CA ARG A 312 29.84 15.38 4.83
C ARG A 312 28.85 16.34 4.15
N SER A 313 29.15 17.63 4.21
CA SER A 313 28.47 18.69 3.46
C SER A 313 29.44 19.32 2.48
N PRO A 314 29.17 19.36 1.18
CA PRO A 314 28.01 18.80 0.49
C PRO A 314 27.98 17.24 0.51
N PRO A 315 26.77 16.64 0.44
CA PRO A 315 26.65 15.19 0.45
C PRO A 315 27.29 14.58 -0.80
N LEU A 316 28.00 13.48 -0.63
CA LEU A 316 28.59 12.76 -1.74
C LEU A 316 27.50 11.97 -2.49
N LEU A 317 27.18 12.41 -3.69
CA LEU A 317 26.13 11.78 -4.52
C LEU A 317 26.66 10.60 -5.36
N LEU A 318 27.96 10.38 -5.40
CA LEU A 318 28.59 9.27 -6.12
C LEU A 318 29.29 8.31 -5.15
N PRO A 319 29.44 7.02 -5.52
CA PRO A 319 30.13 6.03 -4.70
C PRO A 319 31.58 6.45 -4.43
N ASN A 320 31.96 6.42 -3.14
CA ASN A 320 33.33 6.68 -2.71
C ASN A 320 33.61 5.89 -1.42
N HIS A 321 34.74 5.18 -1.37
CA HIS A 321 35.13 4.33 -0.24
C HIS A 321 34.01 3.40 0.25
N LEU A 322 33.59 2.48 -0.62
CA LEU A 322 32.53 1.52 -0.31
C LEU A 322 32.98 0.51 0.75
N THR A 323 32.07 0.18 1.67
CA THR A 323 32.25 -0.84 2.70
C THR A 323 30.98 -1.67 2.86
N GLY A 324 31.10 -3.00 2.99
CA GLY A 324 29.97 -3.90 3.26
C GLY A 324 29.67 -4.09 4.75
N LYS A 325 30.42 -3.44 5.65
CA LYS A 325 30.38 -3.73 7.10
C LYS A 325 28.97 -3.62 7.69
N TYR A 326 28.26 -2.55 7.43
CA TYR A 326 26.91 -2.33 7.96
C TYR A 326 25.86 -3.23 7.32
N PHE A 327 25.96 -3.45 6.00
CA PHE A 327 25.06 -4.33 5.29
C PHE A 327 25.19 -5.79 5.80
N ILE A 328 26.40 -6.28 5.93
CA ILE A 328 26.66 -7.64 6.46
C ILE A 328 26.15 -7.75 7.91
N LYS A 329 26.45 -6.77 8.76
CA LYS A 329 25.93 -6.74 10.13
C LYS A 329 24.41 -6.79 10.17
N SER A 330 23.71 -5.93 9.41
CA SER A 330 22.27 -5.88 9.34
C SER A 330 21.68 -7.19 8.79
N LEU A 331 22.30 -7.78 7.78
CA LEU A 331 21.86 -9.04 7.19
C LEU A 331 21.84 -10.17 8.23
N PHE A 332 22.92 -10.37 8.99
CA PHE A 332 22.95 -11.40 10.02
C PHE A 332 22.03 -11.11 11.21
N SER A 333 21.97 -9.87 11.66
CA SER A 333 21.09 -9.48 12.77
C SER A 333 19.60 -9.56 12.41
N SER A 334 19.24 -9.48 11.13
CA SER A 334 17.86 -9.52 10.65
C SER A 334 17.27 -10.94 10.54
N VAL A 335 18.10 -11.99 10.60
CA VAL A 335 17.67 -13.38 10.33
C VAL A 335 16.42 -13.80 11.12
N PRO A 336 16.32 -13.60 12.44
CA PRO A 336 15.12 -13.98 13.20
C PRO A 336 13.84 -13.29 12.70
N TYR A 337 13.95 -12.00 12.38
CA TYR A 337 12.85 -11.17 11.88
C TYR A 337 12.45 -11.56 10.45
N MET A 338 13.44 -11.91 9.63
CA MET A 338 13.22 -12.35 8.24
C MET A 338 12.49 -13.68 8.19
N ILE A 339 12.86 -14.64 9.04
CA ILE A 339 12.15 -15.92 9.18
C ILE A 339 10.69 -15.69 9.56
N SER A 340 10.43 -14.86 10.57
CA SER A 340 9.07 -14.50 10.98
C SER A 340 8.28 -13.87 9.82
N SER A 341 8.89 -12.92 9.09
CA SER A 341 8.24 -12.28 7.95
C SER A 341 7.90 -13.27 6.83
N ILE A 342 8.80 -14.19 6.50
CA ILE A 342 8.56 -15.23 5.48
C ILE A 342 7.40 -16.13 5.91
N ILE A 343 7.44 -16.65 7.13
CA ILE A 343 6.42 -17.57 7.65
C ILE A 343 5.04 -16.88 7.65
N VAL A 344 4.97 -15.67 8.22
CA VAL A 344 3.71 -14.92 8.30
C VAL A 344 3.21 -14.57 6.91
N ALA A 345 4.04 -13.98 6.04
CA ALA A 345 3.61 -13.52 4.72
C ALA A 345 3.18 -14.66 3.80
N VAL A 346 3.93 -15.78 3.79
CA VAL A 346 3.57 -16.96 2.98
C VAL A 346 2.29 -17.60 3.49
N THR A 347 2.17 -17.83 4.79
CA THR A 347 1.02 -18.53 5.37
C THR A 347 -0.25 -17.68 5.25
N ALA A 348 -0.19 -16.38 5.54
CA ALA A 348 -1.31 -15.47 5.37
C ALA A 348 -1.73 -15.33 3.90
N ALA A 349 -0.78 -15.34 2.93
CA ALA A 349 -1.10 -15.32 1.52
C ALA A 349 -1.80 -16.62 1.06
N ILE A 350 -1.39 -17.77 1.56
CA ILE A 350 -2.08 -19.06 1.30
C ILE A 350 -3.51 -19.01 1.84
N ILE A 351 -3.70 -18.57 3.09
CA ILE A 351 -5.03 -18.44 3.71
C ILE A 351 -5.89 -17.47 2.89
N THR A 352 -5.33 -16.35 2.46
CA THR A 352 -6.02 -15.38 1.59
C THR A 352 -6.58 -16.04 0.33
N VAL A 353 -5.78 -16.81 -0.40
CA VAL A 353 -6.22 -17.50 -1.61
C VAL A 353 -7.29 -18.55 -1.31
N LEU A 354 -7.10 -19.35 -0.25
CA LEU A 354 -8.02 -20.41 0.15
C LEU A 354 -9.40 -19.86 0.56
N LEU A 355 -9.45 -18.68 1.18
CA LEU A 355 -10.70 -18.04 1.58
C LEU A 355 -11.38 -17.33 0.40
N SER A 356 -10.62 -16.58 -0.38
CA SER A 356 -11.17 -15.65 -1.37
C SER A 356 -11.57 -16.30 -2.69
N LEU A 357 -10.76 -17.22 -3.23
CA LEU A 357 -11.02 -17.82 -4.55
C LEU A 357 -12.35 -18.59 -4.61
N PRO A 358 -12.66 -19.51 -3.66
CA PRO A 358 -13.93 -20.25 -3.67
C PRO A 358 -15.14 -19.33 -3.54
N SER A 359 -14.99 -18.29 -2.70
CA SER A 359 -16.05 -17.34 -2.42
C SER A 359 -16.33 -16.43 -3.62
N ALA A 360 -15.30 -15.88 -4.23
CA ALA A 360 -15.41 -15.04 -5.41
C ALA A 360 -16.01 -15.79 -6.59
N TYR A 361 -15.67 -17.07 -6.76
CA TYR A 361 -16.28 -17.93 -7.76
C TYR A 361 -17.80 -18.09 -7.53
N GLU A 362 -18.27 -18.39 -6.32
CA GLU A 362 -19.69 -18.45 -6.00
C GLU A 362 -20.41 -17.11 -6.23
N ILE A 363 -19.81 -16.01 -5.83
CA ILE A 363 -20.36 -14.66 -6.01
C ILE A 363 -20.52 -14.34 -7.51
N SER A 364 -19.55 -14.70 -8.35
CA SER A 364 -19.60 -14.51 -9.80
C SER A 364 -20.73 -15.31 -10.48
N ARG A 365 -21.12 -16.43 -9.87
CA ARG A 365 -22.27 -17.25 -10.30
C ARG A 365 -23.61 -16.82 -9.68
N GLY A 366 -23.65 -15.66 -9.02
CA GLY A 366 -24.85 -15.02 -8.48
C GLY A 366 -25.21 -15.41 -7.06
N LYS A 367 -24.42 -16.27 -6.39
CA LYS A 367 -24.68 -16.70 -5.01
C LYS A 367 -23.95 -15.78 -4.02
N GLY A 368 -24.67 -15.24 -3.03
CA GLY A 368 -24.07 -14.40 -1.99
C GLY A 368 -23.55 -13.03 -2.48
N ARG A 369 -24.25 -12.40 -3.42
CA ARG A 369 -23.85 -11.11 -4.04
C ARG A 369 -23.59 -9.98 -3.02
N PHE A 370 -24.20 -10.05 -1.83
CA PHE A 370 -23.98 -9.05 -0.76
C PHE A 370 -22.56 -9.10 -0.19
N LEU A 371 -21.85 -10.23 -0.34
CA LEU A 371 -20.47 -10.38 0.15
C LEU A 371 -19.50 -9.48 -0.59
N LEU A 372 -19.74 -9.14 -1.86
CA LEU A 372 -18.84 -8.29 -2.63
C LEU A 372 -18.77 -6.86 -2.08
N PRO A 373 -19.88 -6.11 -1.96
CA PRO A 373 -19.83 -4.78 -1.35
C PRO A 373 -19.38 -4.80 0.11
N LEU A 374 -19.75 -5.83 0.87
CA LEU A 374 -19.27 -6.00 2.25
C LEU A 374 -17.74 -6.18 2.29
N SER A 375 -17.17 -7.01 1.40
CA SER A 375 -15.72 -7.19 1.34
C SER A 375 -15.00 -5.90 0.99
N ILE A 376 -15.50 -5.13 0.01
CA ILE A 376 -14.92 -3.84 -0.36
C ILE A 376 -14.97 -2.86 0.81
N TYR A 377 -16.07 -2.83 1.56
CA TYR A 377 -16.20 -1.99 2.75
C TYR A 377 -15.23 -2.40 3.86
N LEU A 378 -15.14 -3.70 4.19
CA LEU A 378 -14.21 -4.21 5.21
C LEU A 378 -12.74 -3.96 4.83
N TYR A 379 -12.39 -4.09 3.54
CA TYR A 379 -11.06 -3.74 3.04
C TYR A 379 -10.74 -2.25 3.24
N SER A 380 -11.74 -1.40 3.10
CA SER A 380 -11.57 0.05 3.22
C SER A 380 -11.35 0.51 4.67
N LEU A 381 -11.81 -0.28 5.67
CA LEU A 381 -11.64 0.09 7.07
C LEU A 381 -10.17 0.06 7.49
N PRO A 382 -9.70 1.05 8.26
CA PRO A 382 -8.31 1.11 8.68
C PRO A 382 -7.96 -0.01 9.67
N SER A 383 -6.71 -0.45 9.63
CA SER A 383 -6.18 -1.51 10.49
C SER A 383 -6.36 -1.22 11.98
N SER A 384 -6.27 0.04 12.37
CA SER A 384 -6.49 0.51 13.75
C SER A 384 -7.91 0.30 14.25
N SER A 385 -8.91 0.14 13.37
CA SER A 385 -10.30 -0.13 13.77
C SER A 385 -10.53 -1.55 14.30
N TYR A 386 -9.61 -2.48 13.99
CA TYR A 386 -9.71 -3.89 14.42
C TYR A 386 -8.75 -4.24 15.56
N ILE A 387 -7.74 -3.41 15.81
CA ILE A 387 -6.59 -3.80 16.63
C ILE A 387 -6.93 -4.04 18.10
N ILE A 388 -7.84 -3.22 18.69
CA ILE A 388 -8.19 -3.31 20.10
C ILE A 388 -8.78 -4.68 20.45
N PRO A 389 -9.90 -5.09 19.83
CA PRO A 389 -10.50 -6.38 20.15
C PRO A 389 -9.62 -7.56 19.73
N LEU A 390 -8.81 -7.43 18.67
CA LEU A 390 -7.85 -8.47 18.30
C LEU A 390 -6.74 -8.60 19.34
N PHE A 391 -6.20 -7.49 19.84
CA PHE A 391 -5.20 -7.50 20.91
C PHE A 391 -5.74 -8.16 22.18
N LEU A 392 -6.94 -7.77 22.62
CA LEU A 392 -7.59 -8.35 23.79
C LEU A 392 -7.84 -9.85 23.59
N PHE A 393 -8.40 -10.25 22.45
CA PHE A 393 -8.64 -11.65 22.11
C PHE A 393 -7.34 -12.48 22.15
N PHE A 394 -6.28 -12.03 21.49
CA PHE A 394 -5.01 -12.77 21.47
C PHE A 394 -4.31 -12.76 22.83
N SER A 395 -4.53 -11.73 23.65
CA SER A 395 -4.09 -11.71 25.05
C SER A 395 -4.79 -12.80 25.88
N ASP A 396 -6.12 -12.86 25.78
CA ASP A 396 -6.93 -13.82 26.56
C ASP A 396 -6.64 -15.28 26.20
N VAL A 397 -6.32 -15.55 24.92
CA VAL A 397 -5.98 -16.92 24.47
C VAL A 397 -4.47 -17.20 24.48
N ASN A 398 -3.65 -16.32 25.04
CA ASN A 398 -2.19 -16.43 25.13
C ASN A 398 -1.49 -16.63 23.76
N LEU A 399 -1.98 -15.96 22.72
CA LEU A 399 -1.40 -15.98 21.38
C LEU A 399 -0.61 -14.71 21.02
N LEU A 400 -0.50 -13.72 21.93
CA LEU A 400 0.40 -12.58 21.73
C LEU A 400 1.84 -13.06 21.59
N ASN A 401 2.64 -12.31 20.85
CA ASN A 401 4.04 -12.62 20.54
C ASN A 401 4.25 -13.94 19.80
N THR A 402 3.24 -14.40 19.04
CA THR A 402 3.32 -15.61 18.21
C THR A 402 3.03 -15.27 16.75
N TRP A 403 3.52 -16.10 15.83
CA TRP A 403 3.16 -15.99 14.41
C TRP A 403 1.65 -16.11 14.15
N TRP A 404 0.92 -16.89 15.00
CA TRP A 404 -0.52 -17.10 14.86
C TRP A 404 -1.32 -15.80 15.00
N ALA A 405 -0.93 -14.90 15.91
CA ALA A 405 -1.59 -13.61 16.04
C ALA A 405 -1.56 -12.82 14.72
N LEU A 406 -0.42 -12.82 14.02
CA LEU A 406 -0.26 -12.15 12.74
C LEU A 406 -0.95 -12.91 11.59
N ILE A 407 -0.76 -14.24 11.52
CA ILE A 407 -1.33 -15.09 10.46
C ILE A 407 -2.86 -15.05 10.46
N LEU A 408 -3.48 -15.00 11.63
CA LEU A 408 -4.94 -14.98 11.75
C LEU A 408 -5.54 -13.59 11.55
N SER A 409 -4.82 -12.52 11.92
CA SER A 409 -5.37 -11.15 11.84
C SER A 409 -5.25 -10.51 10.46
N THR A 410 -4.17 -10.79 9.70
CA THR A 410 -3.85 -10.04 8.49
C THR A 410 -4.68 -10.40 7.24
N PRO A 411 -5.19 -11.65 7.05
CA PRO A 411 -6.01 -11.95 5.89
C PRO A 411 -7.33 -11.17 5.81
N ILE A 412 -7.76 -10.47 6.88
CA ILE A 412 -8.95 -9.61 6.80
C ILE A 412 -8.80 -8.53 5.70
N PHE A 413 -7.60 -8.03 5.50
CA PHE A 413 -7.32 -7.02 4.47
C PHE A 413 -7.10 -7.67 3.10
N THR A 414 -6.27 -8.70 3.06
CA THR A 414 -5.86 -9.31 1.79
C THR A 414 -6.95 -10.18 1.17
N ALA A 415 -7.73 -10.95 1.96
CA ALA A 415 -8.81 -11.78 1.42
C ALA A 415 -10.02 -10.95 0.95
N THR A 416 -10.34 -9.85 1.64
CA THR A 416 -11.42 -8.95 1.24
C THR A 416 -11.09 -8.25 -0.09
N PHE A 417 -9.84 -7.82 -0.29
CA PHE A 417 -9.34 -7.31 -1.56
C PHE A 417 -9.33 -8.39 -2.65
N ALA A 418 -8.82 -9.58 -2.33
CA ALA A 418 -8.69 -10.69 -3.27
C ALA A 418 -10.04 -11.15 -3.82
N ILE A 419 -11.12 -11.10 -3.03
CA ILE A 419 -12.47 -11.39 -3.51
C ILE A 419 -12.86 -10.49 -4.67
N TRP A 420 -12.58 -9.18 -4.58
CA TRP A 420 -12.89 -8.25 -5.66
C TRP A 420 -12.11 -8.58 -6.94
N VAL A 421 -10.82 -8.88 -6.82
CA VAL A 421 -9.97 -9.23 -7.98
C VAL A 421 -10.41 -10.56 -8.60
N PHE A 422 -10.60 -11.62 -7.82
CA PHE A 422 -11.07 -12.91 -8.32
C PHE A 422 -12.50 -12.84 -8.89
N TYR A 423 -13.38 -12.03 -8.30
CA TYR A 423 -14.73 -11.82 -8.83
C TYR A 423 -14.69 -11.25 -10.25
N ASN A 424 -13.89 -10.21 -10.49
CA ASN A 424 -13.74 -9.64 -11.82
C ASN A 424 -13.15 -10.65 -12.82
N TYR A 425 -12.17 -11.44 -12.41
CA TYR A 425 -11.64 -12.54 -13.21
C TYR A 425 -12.74 -13.55 -13.58
N PHE A 426 -13.54 -14.02 -12.61
CA PHE A 426 -14.56 -15.04 -12.83
C PHE A 426 -15.80 -14.52 -13.58
N LEU A 427 -16.02 -13.21 -13.65
CA LEU A 427 -17.05 -12.66 -14.55
C LEU A 427 -16.71 -12.93 -16.03
N GLY A 428 -15.45 -12.89 -16.41
CA GLY A 428 -14.97 -13.25 -17.75
C GLY A 428 -14.78 -14.76 -17.98
N PHE A 429 -14.94 -15.60 -16.94
CA PHE A 429 -14.69 -17.03 -17.03
C PHE A 429 -15.88 -17.77 -17.66
N PRO A 430 -15.70 -18.51 -18.79
CA PRO A 430 -16.77 -19.10 -19.53
C PRO A 430 -17.62 -20.08 -18.69
N LYS A 431 -18.94 -19.91 -18.74
CA LYS A 431 -19.89 -20.81 -18.05
C LYS A 431 -19.86 -22.24 -18.61
N ALA A 432 -19.40 -22.42 -19.84
CA ALA A 432 -19.25 -23.73 -20.48
C ALA A 432 -18.43 -24.73 -19.63
N TYR A 433 -17.49 -24.26 -18.83
CA TYR A 433 -16.75 -25.14 -17.89
C TYR A 433 -17.65 -25.64 -16.74
N ASP A 434 -18.62 -24.84 -16.33
CA ASP A 434 -19.60 -25.22 -15.32
C ASP A 434 -20.55 -26.30 -15.89
N ASP A 435 -21.04 -26.05 -17.11
CA ASP A 435 -21.98 -26.95 -17.83
C ASP A 435 -21.29 -28.28 -18.15
N ALA A 436 -20.05 -28.24 -18.64
CA ALA A 436 -19.24 -29.44 -18.87
C ALA A 436 -19.04 -30.27 -17.58
N ALA A 437 -18.73 -29.58 -16.46
CA ALA A 437 -18.56 -30.26 -15.17
C ALA A 437 -19.84 -30.97 -14.70
N GLU A 438 -21.01 -30.41 -15.01
CA GLU A 438 -22.31 -31.03 -14.70
C GLU A 438 -22.60 -32.22 -15.63
N VAL A 439 -22.42 -32.07 -16.94
CA VAL A 439 -22.62 -33.14 -17.94
C VAL A 439 -21.72 -34.36 -17.66
N PHE A 440 -20.44 -34.12 -17.34
CA PHE A 440 -19.51 -35.20 -17.03
C PHE A 440 -19.53 -35.65 -15.56
N ASN A 441 -20.46 -35.14 -14.75
CA ASN A 441 -20.62 -35.46 -13.32
C ASN A 441 -19.32 -35.35 -12.53
N ILE A 442 -18.53 -34.27 -12.78
CA ILE A 442 -17.22 -34.06 -12.15
C ILE A 442 -17.41 -33.64 -10.70
N LYS A 443 -17.14 -34.57 -9.79
CA LYS A 443 -17.09 -34.28 -8.36
C LYS A 443 -15.91 -33.35 -8.08
N ARG A 444 -16.07 -32.38 -7.14
CA ARG A 444 -15.04 -31.39 -6.75
C ARG A 444 -14.59 -30.46 -7.91
N LYS A 445 -15.56 -29.95 -8.68
CA LYS A 445 -15.35 -29.03 -9.79
C LYS A 445 -14.33 -27.91 -9.48
N LEU A 446 -14.42 -27.31 -8.28
CA LEU A 446 -13.53 -26.23 -7.87
C LEU A 446 -12.05 -26.61 -7.95
N THR A 447 -11.66 -27.76 -7.39
CA THR A 447 -10.26 -28.20 -7.33
C THR A 447 -9.77 -28.86 -8.61
N ARG A 448 -10.67 -29.51 -9.37
CA ARG A 448 -10.27 -30.25 -10.57
C ARG A 448 -10.30 -29.44 -11.86
N ILE A 449 -11.12 -28.39 -11.92
CA ILE A 449 -11.28 -27.57 -13.13
C ILE A 449 -10.92 -26.11 -12.84
N ILE A 450 -11.59 -25.47 -11.89
CA ILE A 450 -11.51 -24.03 -11.70
C ILE A 450 -10.13 -23.60 -11.22
N MET A 451 -9.59 -24.22 -10.17
CA MET A 451 -8.26 -23.88 -9.63
C MET A 451 -7.13 -24.09 -10.66
N PRO A 452 -7.03 -25.24 -11.38
CA PRO A 452 -5.99 -25.40 -12.38
C PRO A 452 -6.05 -24.40 -13.53
N LEU A 453 -7.26 -24.03 -13.99
CA LEU A 453 -7.42 -23.01 -15.03
C LEU A 453 -7.16 -21.59 -14.52
N SER A 454 -7.24 -21.37 -13.21
CA SER A 454 -7.02 -20.07 -12.55
C SER A 454 -5.63 -19.92 -11.95
N LYS A 455 -4.65 -20.75 -12.32
CA LYS A 455 -3.30 -20.75 -11.72
C LYS A 455 -2.60 -19.38 -11.76
N ASN A 456 -2.74 -18.62 -12.86
CA ASN A 456 -2.10 -17.31 -13.00
C ASN A 456 -2.72 -16.26 -12.05
N PRO A 457 -4.06 -16.06 -11.99
CA PRO A 457 -4.67 -15.19 -10.98
C PRO A 457 -4.40 -15.64 -9.55
N ILE A 458 -4.38 -16.96 -9.28
CA ILE A 458 -4.03 -17.49 -7.96
C ILE A 458 -2.64 -17.03 -7.55
N PHE A 459 -1.66 -17.20 -8.44
CA PHE A 459 -0.29 -16.81 -8.17
C PHE A 459 -0.15 -15.29 -8.01
N SER A 460 -0.84 -14.49 -8.83
CA SER A 460 -0.85 -13.03 -8.72
C SER A 460 -1.40 -12.57 -7.37
N ILE A 461 -2.53 -13.11 -6.92
CA ILE A 461 -3.11 -12.78 -5.62
C ILE A 461 -2.24 -13.26 -4.47
N PHE A 462 -1.62 -14.43 -4.58
CA PHE A 462 -0.65 -14.91 -3.61
C PHE A 462 0.51 -13.92 -3.44
N LEU A 463 1.11 -13.48 -4.56
CA LEU A 463 2.21 -12.51 -4.52
C LEU A 463 1.79 -11.14 -3.95
N LEU A 464 0.62 -10.61 -4.36
CA LEU A 464 0.10 -9.36 -3.82
C LEU A 464 -0.15 -9.46 -2.31
N SER A 465 -0.73 -10.58 -1.85
CA SER A 465 -0.95 -10.81 -0.42
C SER A 465 0.36 -10.98 0.34
N PHE A 466 1.35 -11.65 -0.24
CA PHE A 466 2.69 -11.75 0.32
C PHE A 466 3.32 -10.37 0.51
N ILE A 467 3.31 -9.54 -0.54
CA ILE A 467 3.85 -8.17 -0.51
C ILE A 467 3.16 -7.34 0.59
N PHE A 468 1.83 -7.39 0.65
CA PHE A 468 1.06 -6.67 1.67
C PHE A 468 1.49 -7.08 3.09
N ASN A 469 1.54 -8.38 3.38
CA ASN A 469 1.92 -8.87 4.70
C ASN A 469 3.39 -8.58 5.06
N TRP A 470 4.27 -8.56 4.05
CA TRP A 470 5.66 -8.18 4.23
C TRP A 470 5.84 -6.72 4.61
N HIS A 471 5.02 -5.83 4.04
CA HIS A 471 5.09 -4.39 4.29
C HIS A 471 4.51 -3.97 5.65
N LEU A 472 3.71 -4.81 6.28
CA LEU A 472 2.93 -4.45 7.46
C LEU A 472 3.84 -4.17 8.67
N LEU A 473 3.71 -2.98 9.27
CA LEU A 473 4.39 -2.59 10.51
C LEU A 473 3.45 -2.59 11.72
N PHE A 474 2.26 -2.02 11.58
CA PHE A 474 1.37 -1.73 12.71
C PHE A 474 0.98 -2.98 13.51
N TYR A 475 0.55 -4.06 12.85
CA TYR A 475 0.17 -5.30 13.54
C TYR A 475 1.34 -6.01 14.23
N PRO A 476 2.50 -6.20 13.57
CA PRO A 476 3.69 -6.70 14.27
C PRO A 476 4.10 -5.83 15.45
N LEU A 477 4.04 -4.50 15.34
CA LEU A 477 4.41 -3.59 16.43
C LEU A 477 3.53 -3.77 17.67
N VAL A 478 2.25 -4.08 17.47
CA VAL A 478 1.28 -4.20 18.56
C VAL A 478 1.16 -5.64 19.11
N LEU A 479 1.19 -6.64 18.23
CA LEU A 479 0.89 -8.04 18.60
C LEU A 479 2.15 -8.85 18.93
N THR A 480 3.36 -8.30 18.72
CA THR A 480 4.62 -9.01 18.97
C THR A 480 5.57 -8.18 19.82
N GLN A 481 6.39 -8.84 20.64
CA GLN A 481 7.29 -8.18 21.61
C GLN A 481 8.76 -8.49 21.38
N THR A 482 9.07 -9.70 20.90
CA THR A 482 10.43 -10.19 20.74
C THR A 482 10.66 -10.80 19.36
N PRO A 483 11.89 -10.79 18.85
CA PRO A 483 12.24 -11.55 17.66
C PRO A 483 12.14 -13.06 17.91
N TYR A 484 12.06 -13.85 16.85
CA TYR A 484 12.07 -15.30 16.92
C TYR A 484 13.39 -15.81 17.57
N ASN A 485 13.26 -16.63 18.59
CA ASN A 485 14.40 -17.09 19.42
C ASN A 485 14.95 -18.47 19.05
N PHE A 486 14.52 -19.05 17.90
CA PHE A 486 14.88 -20.38 17.42
C PHE A 486 14.49 -21.53 18.37
N SER A 487 13.53 -21.30 19.29
CA SER A 487 12.99 -22.32 20.19
C SER A 487 11.92 -23.21 19.53
N PHE A 488 11.59 -24.31 20.18
CA PHE A 488 10.41 -25.12 19.89
C PHE A 488 9.66 -25.44 21.20
N PRO A 489 8.38 -25.06 21.33
CA PRO A 489 7.57 -24.29 20.39
C PRO A 489 8.17 -22.91 20.07
N PRO A 490 7.88 -22.34 18.88
CA PRO A 490 8.45 -21.06 18.48
C PRO A 490 7.94 -19.93 19.36
N GLU A 491 8.86 -19.12 19.87
CA GLU A 491 8.59 -17.91 20.64
C GLU A 491 9.19 -16.70 19.95
N GLY A 492 8.46 -15.59 20.01
CA GLY A 492 8.83 -14.37 19.34
C GLY A 492 8.40 -14.34 17.86
N ALA A 493 7.87 -13.22 17.42
CA ALA A 493 7.27 -13.10 16.09
C ALA A 493 7.47 -11.74 15.43
N GLN A 494 8.39 -10.90 15.94
CA GLN A 494 8.69 -9.61 15.30
C GLN A 494 9.14 -9.81 13.86
N THR A 495 8.62 -8.96 12.98
CA THR A 495 8.86 -9.01 11.55
C THR A 495 10.01 -8.08 11.13
N ILE A 496 10.44 -8.20 9.87
CA ILE A 496 11.54 -7.43 9.30
C ILE A 496 11.29 -5.91 9.31
N THR A 497 10.04 -5.48 9.29
CA THR A 497 9.66 -4.06 9.42
C THR A 497 9.99 -3.50 10.81
N ILE A 498 9.82 -4.32 11.86
CA ILE A 498 10.25 -3.98 13.21
C ILE A 498 11.78 -3.89 13.29
N PHE A 499 12.51 -4.83 12.67
CA PHE A 499 13.96 -4.76 12.60
C PHE A 499 14.47 -3.46 11.99
N ALA A 500 13.86 -3.02 10.87
CA ALA A 500 14.19 -1.75 10.24
C ALA A 500 13.89 -0.56 11.17
N LEU A 501 12.77 -0.59 11.91
CA LEU A 501 12.42 0.44 12.90
C LEU A 501 13.43 0.52 14.06
N LEU A 502 13.88 -0.62 14.58
CA LEU A 502 14.86 -0.68 15.67
C LEU A 502 16.24 -0.12 15.30
N ALA A 503 16.52 0.07 14.01
CA ALA A 503 17.73 0.76 13.57
C ALA A 503 17.75 2.26 13.93
N ILE A 504 16.62 2.84 14.30
CA ILE A 504 16.52 4.18 14.88
C ILE A 504 16.98 4.07 16.34
N GLY A 505 18.29 4.15 16.57
CA GLY A 505 18.86 4.03 17.93
C GLY A 505 18.60 5.27 18.79
N ASN A 506 18.59 5.09 20.12
CA ASN A 506 18.32 6.16 21.08
C ASN A 506 19.52 7.13 21.30
N GLU A 507 20.75 6.75 20.93
CA GLU A 507 21.97 7.49 21.35
C GLU A 507 22.84 8.03 20.20
N SER A 508 22.75 7.45 18.99
CA SER A 508 23.48 7.96 17.82
C SER A 508 22.85 7.49 16.53
N VAL A 509 22.61 8.41 15.60
CA VAL A 509 22.10 8.06 14.27
C VAL A 509 23.25 7.49 13.44
N ASN A 510 23.31 6.18 13.29
CA ASN A 510 24.22 5.51 12.35
C ASN A 510 23.51 5.30 11.01
N TRP A 511 23.75 6.21 10.07
CA TRP A 511 23.05 6.23 8.78
C TRP A 511 23.35 4.99 7.94
N GLY A 512 24.59 4.52 7.97
CA GLY A 512 24.97 3.30 7.27
C GLY A 512 24.21 2.08 7.79
N LEU A 513 24.01 1.96 9.11
CA LEU A 513 23.22 0.89 9.71
C LEU A 513 21.74 1.04 9.38
N LEU A 514 21.20 2.25 9.47
CA LEU A 514 19.81 2.57 9.20
C LEU A 514 19.46 2.27 7.73
N ALA A 515 20.28 2.76 6.79
CA ALA A 515 20.10 2.48 5.36
C ALA A 515 20.28 0.99 5.03
N SER A 516 21.22 0.29 5.69
CA SER A 516 21.43 -1.15 5.52
C SER A 516 20.25 -1.95 6.02
N SER A 517 19.67 -1.60 7.17
CA SER A 517 18.49 -2.27 7.73
C SER A 517 17.25 -2.05 6.84
N ALA A 518 17.07 -0.83 6.33
CA ALA A 518 16.03 -0.51 5.35
C ALA A 518 16.20 -1.32 4.05
N LEU A 519 17.44 -1.44 3.56
CA LEU A 519 17.76 -2.20 2.35
C LEU A 519 17.51 -3.70 2.55
N VAL A 520 17.97 -4.27 3.66
CA VAL A 520 17.76 -5.70 3.98
C VAL A 520 16.26 -6.01 4.10
N ALA A 521 15.46 -5.11 4.68
CA ALA A 521 14.01 -5.27 4.76
C ALA A 521 13.33 -5.16 3.39
N ALA A 522 13.83 -4.30 2.49
CA ALA A 522 13.25 -4.08 1.17
C ALA A 522 13.65 -5.14 0.15
N PHE A 523 14.89 -5.66 0.21
CA PHE A 523 15.49 -6.46 -0.85
C PHE A 523 14.66 -7.71 -1.25
N PRO A 524 14.18 -8.57 -0.33
CA PRO A 524 13.38 -9.75 -0.71
C PRO A 524 12.08 -9.38 -1.42
N VAL A 525 11.37 -8.38 -0.91
CA VAL A 525 10.09 -7.97 -1.49
C VAL A 525 10.29 -7.20 -2.80
N MET A 526 11.38 -6.48 -2.98
CA MET A 526 11.75 -5.88 -4.27
C MET A 526 11.81 -6.94 -5.38
N ILE A 527 12.49 -8.06 -5.12
CA ILE A 527 12.58 -9.17 -6.09
C ILE A 527 11.19 -9.74 -6.39
N VAL A 528 10.41 -10.06 -5.36
CA VAL A 528 9.06 -10.64 -5.52
C VAL A 528 8.15 -9.68 -6.29
N THR A 529 8.20 -8.40 -5.98
CA THR A 529 7.37 -7.37 -6.62
C THR A 529 7.76 -7.17 -8.09
N MET A 530 9.05 -7.11 -8.40
CA MET A 530 9.52 -7.01 -9.78
C MET A 530 9.06 -8.19 -10.64
N ILE A 531 9.13 -9.42 -10.10
CA ILE A 531 8.61 -10.62 -10.78
C ILE A 531 7.10 -10.49 -11.00
N SER A 532 6.37 -10.05 -9.98
CA SER A 532 4.90 -9.89 -10.04
C SER A 532 4.48 -8.88 -11.11
N ILE A 533 5.13 -7.72 -11.15
CA ILE A 533 4.85 -6.66 -12.12
C ILE A 533 5.18 -7.12 -13.54
N ASP A 534 6.33 -7.79 -13.72
CA ASP A 534 6.71 -8.32 -15.03
C ASP A 534 5.68 -9.34 -15.55
N MET A 535 5.18 -10.21 -14.67
CA MET A 535 4.10 -11.14 -15.02
C MET A 535 2.79 -10.42 -15.38
N MET A 536 2.42 -9.36 -14.64
CA MET A 536 1.23 -8.56 -14.95
C MET A 536 1.35 -7.87 -16.31
N LEU A 537 2.49 -7.24 -16.60
CA LEU A 537 2.73 -6.56 -17.87
C LEU A 537 2.77 -7.53 -19.08
N ARG A 538 3.21 -8.78 -18.86
CA ARG A 538 3.18 -9.84 -19.92
C ARG A 538 1.77 -10.37 -20.14
N SER A 539 0.96 -10.51 -19.10
CA SER A 539 -0.40 -11.04 -19.22
C SER A 539 -1.33 -10.10 -20.01
N GLU A 540 -1.09 -8.78 -19.95
CA GLU A 540 -1.80 -7.79 -20.76
C GLU A 540 -1.54 -7.97 -22.28
N GLN A 541 -0.41 -8.55 -22.67
CA GLN A 541 -0.06 -8.79 -24.09
C GLN A 541 -0.68 -10.08 -24.66
N GLY A 542 -1.11 -11.01 -23.80
CA GLY A 542 -1.52 -12.36 -24.23
C GLY A 542 -2.92 -12.84 -23.83
N SER A 543 -3.57 -12.25 -22.85
CA SER A 543 -4.92 -12.65 -22.44
C SER A 543 -5.54 -11.53 -21.62
N GLY A 544 -6.63 -10.94 -22.10
CA GLY A 544 -7.31 -9.78 -21.52
C GLY A 544 -7.76 -9.95 -20.06
N LEU A 545 -6.81 -9.97 -19.12
CA LEU A 545 -7.07 -9.70 -17.72
C LEU A 545 -7.39 -8.21 -17.58
N LYS A 546 -8.67 -7.88 -17.77
CA LYS A 546 -9.19 -6.55 -17.45
C LYS A 546 -9.24 -6.44 -15.93
N PHE A 547 -8.32 -5.72 -15.33
CA PHE A 547 -8.33 -5.37 -13.91
C PHE A 547 -9.44 -4.36 -13.53
N ILE A 548 -10.20 -3.85 -14.50
CA ILE A 548 -11.28 -2.87 -14.27
C ILE A 548 -12.55 -3.31 -15.01
#